data_fabac387e99c1d2b6fafbf97d38b883a
#
_entry.id   fabac387e99c1d2b6fafbf97d38b883a
#
_cell.length_a   1.000
_cell.length_b   1.000
_cell.length_c   1.000
_cell.angle_alpha   90.00
_cell.angle_beta   90.00
_cell.angle_gamma   90.00
#
_symmetry.space_group_name_H-M   'P 1'
#
loop_
_entity.id
_entity.type
_entity.pdbx_description
1 polymer ?
#
loop_
_entity_poly.entity_id
_entity_poly.type
_entity_poly.pdbx_seq_one_letter_code
_entity_poly.pdbx_strand_id
1 'polypeptide(L)'
;EWAAPSKIVGSGQGRGNSGVFLMGETEVQVLDNYNNPTYPDGFAGSVYGVMPPMVNALNGPGEWQTYDIIFRRPVLGDGKVLDGGSLTVLLNGIVIQDGTPLEGGGVHKKRSRPRPFPDKGPLKLQDHGNPVQFRNIWYRELRKRPIEGGTDGKLSFESTIAKRAETAANIRKDAATRKGKEKLLRLMESLCYEEDAGAIAAAEKLRAKFIAQVKIDPNSHKEDIVQVNNAVKYLVKHQRMRADHPDIEILKKIIIDNGWKTRDK
;
A
#
# COMPACT_ATOMS: atom_id res chain seq x y z
N GLU A 1 -4.30 -20.44 2.58
CA GLU A 1 -5.47 -20.68 3.44
C GLU A 1 -5.29 -21.98 4.23
N TRP A 2 -5.88 -22.02 5.41
CA TRP A 2 -5.89 -23.20 6.26
C TRP A 2 -7.25 -23.36 6.96
N ALA A 3 -7.59 -24.58 7.37
CA ALA A 3 -8.79 -24.84 8.15
C ALA A 3 -8.49 -25.87 9.25
N ALA A 4 -8.89 -25.56 10.47
CA ALA A 4 -8.95 -26.53 11.55
C ALA A 4 -10.11 -27.51 11.30
N PRO A 5 -10.06 -28.73 11.85
CA PRO A 5 -11.17 -29.67 11.73
C PRO A 5 -12.50 -29.09 12.24
N SER A 6 -13.58 -29.31 11.53
CA SER A 6 -14.94 -28.90 11.98
C SER A 6 -15.36 -29.63 13.27
N LYS A 7 -14.94 -30.90 13.39
CA LYS A 7 -15.14 -31.67 14.63
C LYS A 7 -14.13 -31.24 15.67
N ILE A 8 -14.60 -30.61 16.72
CA ILE A 8 -13.78 -30.18 17.85
C ILE A 8 -13.28 -31.39 18.64
N VAL A 9 -11.94 -31.54 18.70
CA VAL A 9 -11.27 -32.58 19.49
C VAL A 9 -10.11 -31.92 20.26
N GLY A 10 -10.05 -32.16 21.55
CA GLY A 10 -9.02 -31.56 22.42
C GLY A 10 -9.34 -30.15 22.91
N SER A 11 -8.37 -29.54 23.57
CA SER A 11 -8.43 -28.19 24.12
C SER A 11 -7.06 -27.51 24.13
N GLY A 12 -7.03 -26.21 24.30
CA GLY A 12 -5.78 -25.44 24.31
C GLY A 12 -4.93 -25.74 23.06
N GLN A 13 -3.66 -26.04 23.26
CA GLN A 13 -2.71 -26.38 22.18
C GLN A 13 -2.94 -27.76 21.55
N GLY A 14 -3.79 -28.59 22.11
CA GLY A 14 -4.17 -29.90 21.53
C GLY A 14 -5.31 -29.83 20.52
N ARG A 15 -5.80 -28.65 20.16
CA ARG A 15 -6.95 -28.46 19.29
C ARG A 15 -6.57 -27.75 18.00
N GLY A 16 -6.66 -28.50 16.87
CA GLY A 16 -6.40 -27.93 15.55
C GLY A 16 -5.02 -27.28 15.39
N ASN A 17 -4.00 -27.88 16.00
CA ASN A 17 -2.64 -27.35 16.05
C ASN A 17 -1.86 -27.72 14.80
N SER A 18 -1.18 -26.72 14.26
CA SER A 18 -0.21 -26.80 13.18
C SER A 18 0.64 -25.52 13.18
N GLY A 19 1.48 -25.31 12.16
CA GLY A 19 2.29 -24.10 12.02
C GLY A 19 2.77 -23.87 10.60
N VAL A 20 2.94 -22.60 10.24
CA VAL A 20 3.60 -22.18 8.99
C VAL A 20 4.99 -21.71 9.34
N PHE A 21 6.01 -22.49 8.96
CA PHE A 21 7.40 -22.16 9.21
C PHE A 21 8.03 -21.44 8.03
N LEU A 22 8.49 -20.23 8.28
CA LEU A 22 9.19 -19.39 7.31
C LEU A 22 10.69 -19.70 7.40
N MET A 23 11.28 -20.09 6.28
CA MET A 23 12.66 -20.57 6.18
C MET A 23 12.98 -21.77 7.11
N GLY A 24 11.96 -22.49 7.57
CA GLY A 24 12.11 -23.54 8.56
C GLY A 24 12.43 -23.07 9.97
N GLU A 25 12.48 -21.76 10.21
CA GLU A 25 12.99 -21.12 11.44
C GLU A 25 11.92 -20.40 12.25
N THR A 26 11.11 -19.57 11.63
CA THR A 26 10.09 -18.75 12.29
C THR A 26 8.72 -19.32 12.07
N GLU A 27 8.04 -19.65 13.15
CA GLU A 27 6.69 -20.20 13.10
C GLU A 27 5.63 -19.12 13.24
N VAL A 28 4.72 -19.06 12.27
CA VAL A 28 3.41 -18.43 12.42
C VAL A 28 2.44 -19.51 12.85
N GLN A 29 1.96 -19.42 14.07
CA GLN A 29 1.12 -20.44 14.68
C GLN A 29 -0.19 -20.63 13.94
N VAL A 30 -0.57 -21.88 13.74
CA VAL A 30 -1.89 -22.34 13.32
C VAL A 30 -2.54 -23.07 14.48
N LEU A 31 -3.70 -22.59 14.93
CA LEU A 31 -4.41 -23.18 16.07
C LEU A 31 -5.89 -22.87 15.98
N ASP A 32 -6.74 -23.81 16.37
CA ASP A 32 -8.12 -23.50 16.65
C ASP A 32 -8.26 -22.95 18.09
N ASN A 33 -8.02 -21.65 18.25
CA ASN A 33 -8.30 -20.96 19.51
C ASN A 33 -9.62 -20.16 19.48
N TYR A 34 -10.56 -20.53 18.60
CA TYR A 34 -11.93 -20.00 18.63
C TYR A 34 -12.66 -20.51 19.84
N ASN A 35 -12.99 -19.63 20.79
CA ASN A 35 -13.54 -20.01 22.12
C ASN A 35 -12.73 -21.13 22.82
N ASN A 36 -11.43 -21.13 22.67
CA ASN A 36 -10.52 -22.13 23.20
C ASN A 36 -9.31 -21.45 23.85
N PRO A 37 -9.34 -21.15 25.13
CA PRO A 37 -8.26 -20.41 25.80
C PRO A 37 -6.98 -21.25 25.88
N THR A 38 -5.85 -20.55 25.65
CA THR A 38 -4.50 -21.08 25.81
C THR A 38 -3.55 -19.92 26.13
N TYR A 39 -2.24 -20.15 26.19
CA TYR A 39 -1.28 -19.07 26.40
C TYR A 39 -1.20 -18.15 25.16
N PRO A 40 -1.07 -16.83 25.37
CA PRO A 40 -1.26 -15.83 24.32
C PRO A 40 -0.30 -15.96 23.12
N ASP A 41 0.98 -16.25 23.37
CA ASP A 41 2.00 -16.42 22.35
C ASP A 41 1.96 -17.79 21.62
N GLY A 42 0.93 -18.57 21.89
CA GLY A 42 0.55 -19.78 21.18
C GLY A 42 -0.79 -19.69 20.45
N PHE A 43 -1.43 -18.54 20.39
CA PHE A 43 -2.64 -18.30 19.60
C PHE A 43 -2.36 -18.33 18.09
N ALA A 44 -3.36 -18.60 17.28
CA ALA A 44 -3.25 -18.50 15.83
C ALA A 44 -2.70 -17.14 15.41
N GLY A 45 -1.69 -17.14 14.53
CA GLY A 45 -1.01 -15.93 14.08
C GLY A 45 0.04 -15.37 15.04
N SER A 46 0.30 -16.02 16.19
CA SER A 46 1.48 -15.70 17.01
C SER A 46 2.75 -15.91 16.20
N VAL A 47 3.76 -15.07 16.45
CA VAL A 47 5.16 -15.51 16.30
C VAL A 47 5.39 -16.45 17.47
N TYR A 48 5.31 -17.76 17.24
CA TYR A 48 5.16 -18.75 18.30
C TYR A 48 6.22 -18.65 19.38
N GLY A 49 5.78 -18.55 20.63
CA GLY A 49 6.65 -18.40 21.80
C GLY A 49 7.39 -17.07 21.89
N VAL A 50 7.09 -16.09 21.04
CA VAL A 50 7.75 -14.78 20.99
C VAL A 50 6.75 -13.64 21.19
N MET A 51 5.72 -13.56 20.31
CA MET A 51 4.77 -12.45 20.30
C MET A 51 3.35 -12.95 20.03
N PRO A 52 2.38 -12.63 20.91
CA PRO A 52 0.97 -12.94 20.63
C PRO A 52 0.42 -12.12 19.47
N PRO A 53 -0.69 -12.55 18.84
CA PRO A 53 -1.41 -11.71 17.90
C PRO A 53 -2.06 -10.52 18.60
N MET A 54 -2.21 -9.40 17.91
CA MET A 54 -2.83 -8.18 18.43
C MET A 54 -4.31 -8.39 18.74
N VAL A 55 -4.99 -9.21 17.95
CA VAL A 55 -6.39 -9.58 18.11
C VAL A 55 -6.62 -11.02 17.65
N ASN A 56 -7.70 -11.65 18.12
CA ASN A 56 -8.17 -12.93 17.62
C ASN A 56 -9.18 -12.70 16.49
N ALA A 57 -8.74 -12.90 15.24
CA ALA A 57 -9.53 -12.69 14.04
C ALA A 57 -9.98 -14.01 13.38
N LEU A 58 -10.05 -15.12 14.13
CA LEU A 58 -10.47 -16.42 13.63
C LEU A 58 -11.95 -16.48 13.29
N ASN A 59 -12.27 -17.11 12.19
CA ASN A 59 -13.56 -17.73 11.95
C ASN A 59 -13.67 -19.04 12.76
N GLY A 60 -14.86 -19.64 12.82
CA GLY A 60 -15.10 -20.87 13.56
C GLY A 60 -14.32 -22.09 13.03
N PRO A 61 -14.24 -23.19 13.82
CA PRO A 61 -13.60 -24.41 13.38
C PRO A 61 -14.34 -25.00 12.17
N GLY A 62 -13.57 -25.55 11.22
CA GLY A 62 -14.08 -26.03 9.93
C GLY A 62 -14.18 -24.94 8.84
N GLU A 63 -14.13 -23.68 9.22
CA GLU A 63 -14.08 -22.57 8.25
C GLU A 63 -12.65 -22.29 7.78
N TRP A 64 -12.53 -21.83 6.53
CA TRP A 64 -11.24 -21.45 5.98
C TRP A 64 -10.77 -20.11 6.56
N GLN A 65 -9.51 -20.10 6.97
CA GLN A 65 -8.78 -18.92 7.44
C GLN A 65 -7.78 -18.52 6.35
N THR A 66 -7.61 -17.22 6.16
CA THR A 66 -6.61 -16.69 5.22
C THR A 66 -5.46 -16.07 6.00
N TYR A 67 -4.23 -16.49 5.71
CA TYR A 67 -3.02 -15.79 6.13
C TYR A 67 -2.38 -15.05 4.97
N ASP A 68 -2.17 -13.75 5.13
CA ASP A 68 -1.22 -12.98 4.33
C ASP A 68 0.00 -12.68 5.20
N ILE A 69 1.16 -13.20 4.79
CA ILE A 69 2.39 -13.12 5.58
C ILE A 69 3.46 -12.35 4.81
N ILE A 70 3.92 -11.23 5.38
CA ILE A 70 5.03 -10.43 4.86
C ILE A 70 6.22 -10.67 5.78
N PHE A 71 7.23 -11.37 5.27
CA PHE A 71 8.38 -11.81 6.04
C PHE A 71 9.68 -11.21 5.52
N ARG A 72 10.45 -10.61 6.43
CA ARG A 72 11.83 -10.16 6.20
C ARG A 72 12.74 -10.88 7.17
N ARG A 73 13.63 -11.72 6.68
CA ARG A 73 14.58 -12.43 7.55
C ARG A 73 15.52 -11.47 8.27
N PRO A 74 16.00 -11.80 9.47
CA PRO A 74 17.11 -11.09 10.11
C PRO A 74 18.37 -11.16 9.24
N VAL A 75 19.17 -10.09 9.26
CA VAL A 75 20.50 -10.03 8.65
C VAL A 75 21.52 -9.75 9.72
N LEU A 76 22.50 -10.64 9.84
CA LEU A 76 23.60 -10.51 10.78
C LEU A 76 24.91 -10.35 9.99
N GLY A 77 25.83 -9.54 10.51
CA GLY A 77 27.18 -9.38 10.00
C GLY A 77 28.14 -9.25 11.18
N ASP A 78 29.27 -9.94 11.14
CA ASP A 78 30.32 -9.94 12.19
C ASP A 78 29.76 -10.19 13.60
N GLY A 79 28.81 -11.11 13.72
CA GLY A 79 28.15 -11.45 14.98
C GLY A 79 27.19 -10.39 15.53
N LYS A 80 26.92 -9.32 14.76
CA LYS A 80 25.97 -8.25 15.13
C LYS A 80 24.72 -8.32 14.27
N VAL A 81 23.59 -7.92 14.84
CA VAL A 81 22.35 -7.74 14.09
C VAL A 81 22.45 -6.45 13.29
N LEU A 82 22.49 -6.56 11.96
CA LEU A 82 22.47 -5.44 11.03
C LEU A 82 21.05 -5.00 10.70
N ASP A 83 20.12 -5.96 10.63
CA ASP A 83 18.71 -5.77 10.46
C ASP A 83 17.97 -6.89 11.21
N GLY A 84 17.09 -6.54 12.13
CA GLY A 84 16.36 -7.50 12.97
C GLY A 84 15.32 -8.32 12.21
N GLY A 85 15.08 -8.00 10.95
CA GLY A 85 13.97 -8.58 10.21
C GLY A 85 12.61 -8.14 10.73
N SER A 86 11.57 -8.58 10.08
CA SER A 86 10.20 -8.25 10.51
C SER A 86 9.20 -9.24 9.98
N LEU A 87 8.09 -9.36 10.70
CA LEU A 87 6.94 -10.17 10.32
C LEU A 87 5.67 -9.34 10.43
N THR A 88 4.94 -9.24 9.34
CA THR A 88 3.56 -8.73 9.33
C THR A 88 2.64 -9.86 8.90
N VAL A 89 1.58 -10.09 9.66
CA VAL A 89 0.60 -11.14 9.38
C VAL A 89 -0.80 -10.53 9.40
N LEU A 90 -1.56 -10.81 8.37
CA LEU A 90 -2.99 -10.60 8.35
C LEU A 90 -3.68 -11.95 8.49
N LEU A 91 -4.67 -12.01 9.34
CA LEU A 91 -5.61 -13.15 9.47
C LEU A 91 -6.98 -12.67 9.02
N ASN A 92 -7.53 -13.27 8.00
CA ASN A 92 -8.82 -12.90 7.41
C ASN A 92 -8.92 -11.40 7.06
N GLY A 93 -7.80 -10.83 6.56
CA GLY A 93 -7.68 -9.40 6.20
C GLY A 93 -7.44 -8.45 7.38
N ILE A 94 -7.39 -8.95 8.60
CA ILE A 94 -7.15 -8.15 9.82
C ILE A 94 -5.67 -8.27 10.22
N VAL A 95 -4.98 -7.14 10.39
CA VAL A 95 -3.58 -7.11 10.84
C VAL A 95 -3.50 -7.64 12.27
N ILE A 96 -2.74 -8.72 12.46
CA ILE A 96 -2.53 -9.37 13.77
C ILE A 96 -1.07 -9.36 14.22
N GLN A 97 -0.14 -9.13 13.31
CA GLN A 97 1.26 -8.81 13.54
C GLN A 97 1.64 -7.64 12.64
N ASP A 98 2.21 -6.58 13.18
CA ASP A 98 2.58 -5.37 12.44
C ASP A 98 4.08 -5.09 12.58
N GLY A 99 4.85 -5.52 11.58
CA GLY A 99 6.29 -5.32 11.56
C GLY A 99 7.01 -5.93 12.78
N THR A 100 6.45 -7.00 13.37
CA THR A 100 6.98 -7.63 14.59
C THR A 100 8.43 -8.03 14.38
N PRO A 101 9.37 -7.58 15.24
CA PRO A 101 10.77 -7.95 15.16
C PRO A 101 10.97 -9.46 15.35
N LEU A 102 11.94 -10.04 14.62
CA LEU A 102 12.25 -11.46 14.72
C LEU A 102 13.46 -11.66 15.63
N GLU A 103 13.21 -12.31 16.74
CA GLU A 103 14.21 -12.59 17.77
C GLU A 103 14.84 -14.00 17.64
N GLY A 104 14.84 -14.57 16.44
CA GLY A 104 15.41 -15.90 16.19
C GLY A 104 14.46 -17.07 16.42
N GLY A 105 13.15 -16.80 16.47
CA GLY A 105 12.12 -17.80 16.71
C GLY A 105 11.87 -18.09 18.19
N GLY A 106 10.80 -18.80 18.46
CA GLY A 106 10.43 -19.26 19.80
C GLY A 106 10.22 -20.77 19.83
N VAL A 107 10.24 -21.32 21.00
CA VAL A 107 9.81 -22.68 21.29
C VAL A 107 8.94 -22.68 22.52
N HIS A 108 8.18 -23.73 22.76
CA HIS A 108 7.31 -23.80 23.91
C HIS A 108 8.02 -23.40 25.20
N LYS A 109 7.53 -22.34 25.85
CA LYS A 109 8.05 -21.77 27.11
C LYS A 109 9.52 -21.27 27.08
N LYS A 110 10.10 -21.07 25.91
CA LYS A 110 11.46 -20.52 25.77
C LYS A 110 11.56 -19.59 24.58
N ARG A 111 12.23 -18.45 24.74
CA ARG A 111 12.68 -17.63 23.64
C ARG A 111 14.01 -18.15 23.13
N SER A 112 14.16 -18.24 21.81
CA SER A 112 15.46 -18.53 21.21
C SER A 112 16.37 -17.30 21.33
N ARG A 113 17.69 -17.55 21.34
CA ARG A 113 18.66 -16.47 21.15
C ARG A 113 18.68 -16.05 19.69
N PRO A 114 18.94 -14.77 19.39
CA PRO A 114 19.17 -14.33 18.02
C PRO A 114 20.26 -15.17 17.39
N ARG A 115 20.01 -15.66 16.18
CA ARG A 115 20.95 -16.50 15.42
C ARG A 115 20.91 -16.09 13.95
N PRO A 116 21.99 -16.34 13.19
CA PRO A 116 21.99 -16.16 11.76
C PRO A 116 20.87 -16.97 11.09
N PHE A 117 20.15 -16.33 10.17
CA PHE A 117 19.22 -17.02 9.28
C PHE A 117 19.99 -17.47 8.03
N PRO A 118 19.69 -18.64 7.49
CA PRO A 118 20.27 -19.07 6.22
C PRO A 118 19.78 -18.13 5.09
N ASP A 119 20.54 -18.08 3.99
CA ASP A 119 20.14 -17.31 2.81
C ASP A 119 18.93 -17.91 2.11
N LYS A 120 18.75 -19.21 2.25
CA LYS A 120 17.60 -19.97 1.72
C LYS A 120 17.11 -20.95 2.77
N GLY A 121 15.81 -21.15 2.79
CA GLY A 121 15.17 -22.12 3.67
C GLY A 121 13.77 -22.49 3.18
N PRO A 122 13.22 -23.62 3.64
CA PRO A 122 11.92 -24.09 3.20
C PRO A 122 10.77 -23.26 3.79
N LEU A 123 9.68 -23.15 3.04
CA LEU A 123 8.37 -22.97 3.61
C LEU A 123 7.89 -24.35 4.09
N LYS A 124 7.64 -24.49 5.40
CA LYS A 124 7.29 -25.79 5.98
C LYS A 124 5.94 -25.67 6.67
N LEU A 125 5.07 -26.65 6.46
CA LEU A 125 3.84 -26.84 7.20
C LEU A 125 4.07 -27.92 8.25
N GLN A 126 3.61 -27.66 9.48
CA GLN A 126 3.81 -28.60 10.59
C GLN A 126 2.69 -29.65 10.59
N ASP A 127 3.07 -30.91 10.74
CA ASP A 127 2.18 -31.95 11.24
C ASP A 127 2.33 -32.01 12.78
N HIS A 128 1.25 -31.73 13.48
CA HIS A 128 1.18 -31.79 14.95
C HIS A 128 0.15 -32.85 15.42
N GLY A 129 -0.14 -33.84 14.59
CA GLY A 129 -1.13 -34.88 14.88
C GLY A 129 -2.59 -34.37 14.87
N ASN A 130 -2.84 -33.21 14.33
CA ASN A 130 -4.18 -32.64 14.10
C ASN A 130 -4.44 -32.53 12.60
N PRO A 131 -5.60 -32.96 12.08
CA PRO A 131 -5.87 -32.99 10.66
C PRO A 131 -6.24 -31.56 10.13
N VAL A 132 -5.29 -30.62 10.26
CA VAL A 132 -5.40 -29.27 9.68
C VAL A 132 -5.23 -29.36 8.18
N GLN A 133 -6.09 -28.68 7.44
CA GLN A 133 -6.08 -28.62 5.98
C GLN A 133 -5.42 -27.33 5.49
N PHE A 134 -4.72 -27.42 4.35
CA PHE A 134 -4.10 -26.27 3.68
C PHE A 134 -4.49 -26.25 2.21
N ARG A 135 -4.68 -25.06 1.64
CA ARG A 135 -4.92 -24.84 0.21
C ARG A 135 -4.46 -23.44 -0.21
N ASN A 136 -4.47 -23.16 -1.52
CA ASN A 136 -4.16 -21.84 -2.10
C ASN A 136 -2.81 -21.29 -1.59
N ILE A 137 -1.77 -22.12 -1.53
CA ILE A 137 -0.45 -21.73 -1.05
C ILE A 137 0.34 -21.14 -2.21
N TRP A 138 0.76 -19.91 -2.06
CA TRP A 138 1.63 -19.23 -3.01
C TRP A 138 2.62 -18.32 -2.27
N TYR A 139 3.71 -17.97 -2.92
CA TYR A 139 4.66 -16.99 -2.43
C TYR A 139 5.17 -16.12 -3.56
N ARG A 140 5.66 -14.94 -3.21
CA ARG A 140 6.44 -14.08 -4.10
C ARG A 140 7.62 -13.50 -3.33
N GLU A 141 8.73 -13.33 -4.03
CA GLU A 141 9.87 -12.65 -3.44
C GLU A 141 9.58 -11.17 -3.22
N LEU A 142 9.96 -10.68 -2.05
CA LEU A 142 9.96 -9.25 -1.75
C LEU A 142 11.20 -8.61 -2.36
N ARG A 143 11.11 -7.34 -2.73
CA ARG A 143 12.29 -6.59 -3.17
C ARG A 143 13.34 -6.57 -2.07
N LYS A 144 14.61 -6.70 -2.49
CA LYS A 144 15.75 -6.66 -1.57
C LYS A 144 15.81 -5.32 -0.83
N ARG A 145 16.15 -5.36 0.45
CA ARG A 145 16.45 -4.18 1.26
C ARG A 145 17.78 -3.56 0.84
N PRO A 146 18.06 -2.27 1.18
CA PRO A 146 19.35 -1.64 0.90
C PRO A 146 20.55 -2.46 1.41
N ILE A 147 20.45 -3.05 2.60
CA ILE A 147 21.49 -3.93 3.19
C ILE A 147 21.73 -5.21 2.38
N GLU A 148 20.79 -5.58 1.52
CA GLU A 148 20.87 -6.72 0.60
C GLU A 148 21.17 -6.26 -0.85
N GLY A 149 21.52 -4.99 -1.04
CA GLY A 149 21.81 -4.41 -2.35
C GLY A 149 20.57 -4.01 -3.15
N GLY A 150 19.45 -3.80 -2.48
CA GLY A 150 18.18 -3.39 -3.10
C GLY A 150 17.65 -2.06 -2.59
N THR A 151 16.40 -1.75 -2.91
CA THR A 151 15.69 -0.53 -2.49
C THR A 151 14.58 -0.79 -1.48
N ASP A 152 14.38 -2.03 -1.07
CA ASP A 152 13.28 -2.46 -0.19
C ASP A 152 11.87 -2.16 -0.72
N GLY A 153 11.76 -1.89 -2.00
CA GLY A 153 10.51 -1.46 -2.63
C GLY A 153 10.13 -0.02 -2.35
N LYS A 154 10.88 0.71 -1.54
CA LYS A 154 10.71 2.14 -1.36
C LYS A 154 11.31 2.89 -2.55
N LEU A 155 10.60 3.88 -3.06
CA LEU A 155 11.16 4.80 -4.03
C LEU A 155 12.04 5.81 -3.29
N SER A 156 13.28 6.02 -3.76
CA SER A 156 14.08 7.15 -3.29
C SER A 156 13.41 8.48 -3.69
N PHE A 157 13.84 9.57 -3.07
CA PHE A 157 13.38 10.91 -3.47
C PHE A 157 13.68 11.16 -4.96
N GLU A 158 14.89 10.82 -5.41
CA GLU A 158 15.34 10.97 -6.80
C GLU A 158 14.51 10.12 -7.75
N SER A 159 14.24 8.86 -7.41
CA SER A 159 13.37 7.98 -8.20
C SER A 159 11.94 8.49 -8.28
N THR A 160 11.43 9.10 -7.20
CA THR A 160 10.10 9.71 -7.18
C THR A 160 10.05 10.92 -8.11
N ILE A 161 11.06 11.80 -8.04
CA ILE A 161 11.17 12.96 -8.94
C ILE A 161 11.31 12.53 -10.40
N ALA A 162 12.18 11.55 -10.70
CA ALA A 162 12.34 11.02 -12.05
C ALA A 162 11.03 10.43 -12.61
N LYS A 163 10.28 9.70 -11.77
CA LYS A 163 8.97 9.15 -12.18
C LYS A 163 7.92 10.22 -12.43
N ARG A 164 7.92 11.30 -11.64
CA ARG A 164 7.06 12.45 -11.87
C ARG A 164 7.42 13.16 -13.19
N ALA A 165 8.70 13.37 -13.46
CA ALA A 165 9.18 13.98 -14.71
C ALA A 165 8.81 13.13 -15.93
N GLU A 166 9.01 11.81 -15.88
CA GLU A 166 8.56 10.87 -16.93
C GLU A 166 7.05 10.98 -17.18
N THR A 167 6.27 11.01 -16.11
CA THR A 167 4.81 11.16 -16.20
C THR A 167 4.42 12.48 -16.87
N ALA A 168 5.04 13.59 -16.44
CA ALA A 168 4.82 14.92 -17.03
C ALA A 168 5.17 14.94 -18.52
N ALA A 169 6.31 14.36 -18.90
CA ALA A 169 6.75 14.27 -20.29
C ALA A 169 5.75 13.50 -21.17
N ASN A 170 5.24 12.36 -20.69
CA ASN A 170 4.22 11.58 -21.37
C ASN A 170 2.91 12.36 -21.56
N ILE A 171 2.49 13.11 -20.54
CA ILE A 171 1.30 13.97 -20.62
C ILE A 171 1.53 15.10 -21.63
N ARG A 172 2.70 15.75 -21.67
CA ARG A 172 3.03 16.78 -22.66
C ARG A 172 3.07 16.21 -24.08
N LYS A 173 3.57 14.99 -24.26
CA LYS A 173 3.54 14.30 -25.55
C LYS A 173 2.11 14.06 -26.02
N ASP A 174 1.20 13.63 -25.14
CA ASP A 174 -0.21 13.51 -25.46
C ASP A 174 -0.83 14.88 -25.75
N ALA A 175 -0.52 15.93 -24.96
CA ALA A 175 -1.00 17.29 -25.22
C ALA A 175 -0.60 17.83 -26.61
N ALA A 176 0.56 17.41 -27.14
CA ALA A 176 1.02 17.82 -28.47
C ALA A 176 0.11 17.33 -29.60
N THR A 177 -0.59 16.22 -29.41
CA THR A 177 -1.56 15.66 -30.39
C THR A 177 -2.94 16.32 -30.31
N ARG A 178 -3.20 17.14 -29.28
CA ARG A 178 -4.52 17.74 -28.99
C ARG A 178 -4.57 19.21 -29.38
N LYS A 179 -5.79 19.78 -29.40
CA LYS A 179 -6.06 21.20 -29.74
C LYS A 179 -7.00 21.85 -28.71
N GLY A 180 -7.02 23.18 -28.69
CA GLY A 180 -7.96 23.96 -27.88
C GLY A 180 -7.96 23.59 -26.39
N LYS A 181 -9.15 23.40 -25.82
CA LYS A 181 -9.36 23.05 -24.41
C LYS A 181 -8.68 21.75 -24.02
N GLU A 182 -8.75 20.71 -24.83
CA GLU A 182 -8.14 19.41 -24.53
C GLU A 182 -6.62 19.55 -24.34
N LYS A 183 -5.98 20.31 -25.22
CA LYS A 183 -4.55 20.61 -25.09
C LYS A 183 -4.27 21.40 -23.82
N LEU A 184 -5.08 22.40 -23.52
CA LEU A 184 -4.95 23.21 -22.31
C LEU A 184 -5.02 22.33 -21.06
N LEU A 185 -6.04 21.49 -20.92
CA LEU A 185 -6.23 20.62 -19.76
C LEU A 185 -5.03 19.66 -19.56
N ARG A 186 -4.52 19.05 -20.64
CA ARG A 186 -3.35 18.16 -20.56
C ARG A 186 -2.07 18.91 -20.18
N LEU A 187 -1.85 20.12 -20.68
CA LEU A 187 -0.71 20.94 -20.26
C LEU A 187 -0.81 21.28 -18.76
N MET A 188 -1.98 21.72 -18.31
CA MET A 188 -2.21 22.03 -16.89
C MET A 188 -2.00 20.81 -15.99
N GLU A 189 -2.45 19.65 -16.42
CA GLU A 189 -2.20 18.38 -15.72
C GLU A 189 -0.71 18.07 -15.60
N SER A 190 0.07 18.24 -16.68
CA SER A 190 1.51 17.98 -16.67
C SER A 190 2.25 18.84 -15.64
N LEU A 191 1.81 20.08 -15.46
CA LEU A 191 2.38 21.02 -14.49
C LEU A 191 2.13 20.59 -13.02
N CYS A 192 1.13 19.77 -12.74
CA CYS A 192 0.94 19.19 -11.41
C CYS A 192 2.04 18.18 -11.04
N TYR A 193 2.74 17.61 -12.01
CA TYR A 193 3.82 16.66 -11.82
C TYR A 193 5.20 17.32 -11.86
N GLU A 194 5.44 18.21 -12.82
CA GLU A 194 6.72 18.86 -13.04
C GLU A 194 6.52 20.30 -13.53
N GLU A 195 7.38 21.20 -13.07
CA GLU A 195 7.46 22.56 -13.61
C GLU A 195 8.23 22.56 -14.94
N ASP A 196 7.60 23.08 -15.98
CA ASP A 196 8.17 23.16 -17.33
C ASP A 196 7.80 24.51 -17.96
N ALA A 197 8.81 25.33 -18.26
CA ALA A 197 8.61 26.68 -18.79
C ALA A 197 7.84 26.71 -20.12
N GLY A 198 8.09 25.73 -20.99
CA GLY A 198 7.38 25.63 -22.27
C GLY A 198 5.90 25.27 -22.07
N ALA A 199 5.61 24.33 -21.16
CA ALA A 199 4.24 23.97 -20.84
C ALA A 199 3.49 25.11 -20.14
N ILE A 200 4.16 25.89 -19.27
CA ILE A 200 3.60 27.09 -18.62
C ILE A 200 3.18 28.09 -19.70
N ALA A 201 4.12 28.52 -20.55
CA ALA A 201 3.85 29.52 -21.58
C ALA A 201 2.74 29.07 -22.56
N ALA A 202 2.74 27.80 -22.96
CA ALA A 202 1.71 27.25 -23.83
C ALA A 202 0.33 27.18 -23.14
N ALA A 203 0.28 26.79 -21.88
CA ALA A 203 -0.95 26.76 -21.09
C ALA A 203 -1.52 28.19 -20.87
N GLU A 204 -0.68 29.15 -20.55
CA GLU A 204 -1.08 30.56 -20.39
C GLU A 204 -1.69 31.12 -21.68
N LYS A 205 -1.04 30.91 -22.81
CA LYS A 205 -1.55 31.35 -24.12
C LYS A 205 -2.92 30.72 -24.43
N LEU A 206 -3.08 29.43 -24.19
CA LEU A 206 -4.35 28.73 -24.46
C LEU A 206 -5.42 29.16 -23.45
N ARG A 207 -5.08 29.37 -22.19
CA ARG A 207 -5.97 29.82 -21.14
C ARG A 207 -6.49 31.23 -21.43
N ALA A 208 -5.61 32.16 -21.82
CA ALA A 208 -6.00 33.50 -22.20
C ALA A 208 -7.01 33.49 -23.36
N LYS A 209 -6.75 32.65 -24.38
CA LYS A 209 -7.68 32.48 -25.50
C LYS A 209 -9.03 31.90 -25.04
N PHE A 210 -9.00 30.89 -24.19
CA PHE A 210 -10.19 30.27 -23.60
C PHE A 210 -11.01 31.28 -22.80
N ILE A 211 -10.36 32.06 -21.91
CA ILE A 211 -11.03 33.11 -21.12
C ILE A 211 -11.70 34.16 -22.01
N ALA A 212 -11.03 34.59 -23.07
CA ALA A 212 -11.63 35.52 -24.04
C ALA A 212 -12.90 34.96 -24.70
N GLN A 213 -12.90 33.69 -25.08
CA GLN A 213 -14.05 33.02 -25.68
C GLN A 213 -15.25 32.91 -24.71
N VAL A 214 -14.98 32.42 -23.48
CA VAL A 214 -16.06 32.18 -22.49
C VAL A 214 -16.66 33.46 -21.89
N LYS A 215 -15.96 34.59 -21.99
CA LYS A 215 -16.53 35.92 -21.67
C LYS A 215 -17.60 36.37 -22.64
N ILE A 216 -17.52 35.96 -23.93
CA ILE A 216 -18.47 36.34 -24.95
C ILE A 216 -19.74 35.48 -24.89
N ASP A 217 -19.57 34.17 -24.78
CA ASP A 217 -20.68 33.20 -24.71
C ASP A 217 -20.40 32.11 -23.65
N PRO A 218 -20.68 32.40 -22.37
CA PRO A 218 -20.46 31.44 -21.30
C PRO A 218 -21.40 30.22 -21.39
N ASN A 219 -22.63 30.39 -21.88
CA ASN A 219 -23.59 29.28 -21.86
C ASN A 219 -23.24 28.14 -22.78
N SER A 220 -22.72 28.44 -23.97
CA SER A 220 -22.25 27.42 -24.93
C SER A 220 -20.98 26.68 -24.44
N HIS A 221 -20.34 27.18 -23.37
CA HIS A 221 -19.08 26.64 -22.82
C HIS A 221 -19.20 26.19 -21.36
N LYS A 222 -20.41 25.99 -20.85
CA LYS A 222 -20.65 25.67 -19.41
C LYS A 222 -19.78 24.55 -18.88
N GLU A 223 -19.77 23.38 -19.56
CA GLU A 223 -18.99 22.21 -19.12
C GLU A 223 -17.49 22.47 -19.19
N ASP A 224 -17.05 23.17 -20.22
CA ASP A 224 -15.65 23.53 -20.43
C ASP A 224 -15.16 24.48 -19.33
N ILE A 225 -15.96 25.45 -18.94
CA ILE A 225 -15.68 26.40 -17.86
C ILE A 225 -15.51 25.65 -16.53
N VAL A 226 -16.42 24.71 -16.22
CA VAL A 226 -16.33 23.89 -15.00
C VAL A 226 -15.06 23.03 -15.01
N GLN A 227 -14.73 22.40 -16.14
CA GLN A 227 -13.52 21.59 -16.26
C GLN A 227 -12.24 22.41 -16.08
N VAL A 228 -12.12 23.55 -16.76
CA VAL A 228 -10.94 24.43 -16.65
C VAL A 228 -10.84 25.04 -15.26
N ASN A 229 -11.95 25.45 -14.64
CA ASN A 229 -11.95 25.92 -13.26
C ASN A 229 -11.44 24.85 -12.27
N ASN A 230 -11.86 23.59 -12.45
CA ASN A 230 -11.34 22.49 -11.62
C ASN A 230 -9.84 22.27 -11.86
N ALA A 231 -9.36 22.31 -13.10
CA ALA A 231 -7.94 22.17 -13.41
C ALA A 231 -7.10 23.32 -12.79
N VAL A 232 -7.62 24.55 -12.80
CA VAL A 232 -7.00 25.71 -12.14
C VAL A 232 -6.88 25.51 -10.62
N LYS A 233 -7.91 24.96 -9.96
CA LYS A 233 -7.85 24.61 -8.53
C LYS A 233 -6.70 23.64 -8.23
N TYR A 234 -6.43 22.66 -9.11
CA TYR A 234 -5.30 21.76 -8.97
C TYR A 234 -3.95 22.47 -9.15
N LEU A 235 -3.83 23.41 -10.10
CA LEU A 235 -2.61 24.20 -10.23
C LEU A 235 -2.31 25.03 -8.96
N VAL A 236 -3.33 25.60 -8.35
CA VAL A 236 -3.20 26.32 -7.07
C VAL A 236 -2.77 25.35 -5.96
N LYS A 237 -3.44 24.20 -5.84
CA LYS A 237 -3.09 23.15 -4.86
C LYS A 237 -1.63 22.69 -4.99
N HIS A 238 -1.13 22.58 -6.20
CA HIS A 238 0.24 22.16 -6.49
C HIS A 238 1.23 23.33 -6.54
N GLN A 239 0.83 24.54 -6.14
CA GLN A 239 1.65 25.76 -6.13
C GLN A 239 2.22 26.12 -7.51
N ARG A 240 1.48 25.81 -8.58
CA ARG A 240 1.82 26.11 -9.97
C ARG A 240 1.08 27.35 -10.51
N MET A 241 0.17 27.88 -9.72
CA MET A 241 -0.55 29.13 -9.99
C MET A 241 -0.86 29.81 -8.66
N ARG A 242 -0.77 31.13 -8.61
CA ARG A 242 -1.14 31.91 -7.43
C ARG A 242 -2.64 31.85 -7.22
N ALA A 243 -3.08 31.79 -5.96
CA ALA A 243 -4.49 31.72 -5.59
C ALA A 243 -5.28 33.00 -5.97
N ASP A 244 -4.59 34.13 -6.09
CA ASP A 244 -5.13 35.43 -6.49
C ASP A 244 -5.01 35.72 -8.01
N HIS A 245 -4.76 34.71 -8.83
CA HIS A 245 -4.62 34.89 -10.27
C HIS A 245 -5.93 35.38 -10.90
N PRO A 246 -5.92 36.42 -11.75
CA PRO A 246 -7.14 37.05 -12.31
C PRO A 246 -8.10 36.07 -13.01
N ASP A 247 -7.57 35.07 -13.68
CA ASP A 247 -8.40 34.07 -14.39
C ASP A 247 -9.26 33.24 -13.43
N ILE A 248 -8.85 33.05 -12.19
CA ILE A 248 -9.61 32.35 -11.15
C ILE A 248 -10.87 33.14 -10.82
N GLU A 249 -10.72 34.44 -10.60
CA GLU A 249 -11.84 35.31 -10.28
C GLU A 249 -12.83 35.42 -11.46
N ILE A 250 -12.31 35.47 -12.68
CA ILE A 250 -13.14 35.51 -13.89
C ILE A 250 -13.99 34.22 -14.00
N LEU A 251 -13.37 33.04 -13.88
CA LEU A 251 -14.08 31.77 -13.96
C LEU A 251 -15.12 31.61 -12.84
N LYS A 252 -14.76 31.99 -11.61
CA LYS A 252 -15.68 31.99 -10.46
C LYS A 252 -16.86 32.91 -10.69
N LYS A 253 -16.61 34.12 -11.16
CA LYS A 253 -17.68 35.10 -11.45
C LYS A 253 -18.64 34.58 -12.49
N ILE A 254 -18.14 34.03 -13.61
CA ILE A 254 -19.01 33.44 -14.65
C ILE A 254 -19.89 32.32 -14.08
N ILE A 255 -19.32 31.45 -13.25
CA ILE A 255 -20.02 30.32 -12.62
C ILE A 255 -21.14 30.83 -11.70
N ILE A 256 -20.84 31.84 -10.87
CA ILE A 256 -21.81 32.43 -9.91
C ILE A 256 -22.92 33.18 -10.65
N ASP A 257 -22.57 34.05 -11.59
CA ASP A 257 -23.52 34.89 -12.33
C ASP A 257 -24.51 34.03 -13.13
N ASN A 258 -24.12 32.82 -13.54
CA ASN A 258 -25.03 31.88 -14.24
C ASN A 258 -25.70 30.85 -13.31
N GLY A 259 -25.48 30.91 -12.00
CA GLY A 259 -26.09 30.00 -11.03
C GLY A 259 -25.65 28.51 -11.19
N TRP A 260 -24.48 28.25 -11.75
CA TRP A 260 -23.99 26.88 -11.96
C TRP A 260 -23.45 26.28 -10.68
N LYS A 261 -23.87 25.05 -10.38
CA LYS A 261 -23.30 24.31 -9.25
C LYS A 261 -21.93 23.78 -9.63
N THR A 262 -20.89 24.18 -8.90
CA THR A 262 -19.61 23.47 -8.89
C THR A 262 -19.69 22.35 -7.86
N ARG A 263 -19.12 21.18 -8.17
CA ARG A 263 -18.92 20.14 -7.16
C ARG A 263 -17.76 20.61 -6.27
N ASP A 264 -18.07 21.41 -5.28
CA ASP A 264 -17.18 21.61 -4.15
C ASP A 264 -17.41 20.41 -3.21
N LYS A 265 -16.48 19.48 -3.23
CA LYS A 265 -16.29 18.50 -2.16
C LYS A 265 -15.15 18.95 -1.30
#